data_f7ae35ec73298df642e7cda4eaf12f6a
#
_entry.id   f7ae35ec73298df642e7cda4eaf12f6a
#
_cell.length_a   1.000
_cell.length_b   1.000
_cell.length_c   1.000
_cell.angle_alpha   90.00
_cell.angle_beta   90.00
_cell.angle_gamma   90.00
#
_symmetry.space_group_name_H-M   'P 1'
#
loop_
_entity.id
_entity.type
_entity.pdbx_description
1 polymer ?
#
loop_
_entity_poly.entity_id
_entity_poly.type
_entity_poly.pdbx_seq_one_letter_code
_entity_poly.pdbx_strand_id
1 'polypeptide(L)'
;MKSIILHFVMLFLISLPLLAQKAAFKVVPLGVRGGVDETNLSAYLIAPMQTDDYICLDAGTINAGIEKAVANNVFTVSANEVLRKYIKGYFISHAHLDHVSGLIINAPADSSKTVYAAKKCMQMMENHYFNGETWANFGDEGPGYQIKKYHFQTLPLEEEVKISNTSMTVKTFPLSHGNPYMSTAFLIHNGDNAVLYLGDTGPDEIEKSDDLSSLWQAVAPLIKEKQLKGIFIEVSFPNEQPDNALYGHLTPNHLMKELGKLEEFAGKGSLQNFKIIITHRKPPLKNIQKIKDQLKKENPLGVDLIFPEQGRRFDL
;
A
#
# COMPACT_ATOMS: atom_id res chain seq x y z
N MET A 1 39.35 56.13 38.82
CA MET A 1 38.24 55.80 37.89
C MET A 1 38.61 54.53 37.15
N LYS A 2 38.00 53.39 37.46
CA LYS A 2 38.23 52.09 36.78
C LYS A 2 37.12 51.91 35.75
N SER A 3 37.45 51.83 34.48
CA SER A 3 36.57 51.65 33.36
C SER A 3 36.26 50.15 33.22
N ILE A 4 34.99 49.74 33.37
CA ILE A 4 34.54 48.37 33.14
C ILE A 4 34.12 48.25 31.67
N ILE A 5 34.87 47.47 30.89
CA ILE A 5 34.54 47.15 29.50
C ILE A 5 33.61 45.93 29.54
N LEU A 6 32.34 46.15 29.18
CA LEU A 6 31.32 45.11 29.07
C LEU A 6 31.44 44.48 27.67
N HIS A 7 31.89 43.20 27.62
CA HIS A 7 31.91 42.45 26.37
C HIS A 7 30.52 41.83 26.13
N PHE A 8 29.84 42.32 25.10
CA PHE A 8 28.60 41.75 24.61
C PHE A 8 28.93 40.56 23.69
N VAL A 9 28.73 39.32 24.16
CA VAL A 9 28.82 38.12 23.33
C VAL A 9 27.50 37.96 22.58
N MET A 10 27.50 38.29 21.31
CA MET A 10 26.35 38.11 20.42
C MET A 10 26.30 36.62 19.98
N LEU A 11 25.42 35.81 20.60
CA LEU A 11 25.16 34.45 20.15
C LEU A 11 24.39 34.50 18.81
N PHE A 12 25.06 34.18 17.72
CA PHE A 12 24.41 33.91 16.44
C PHE A 12 23.77 32.52 16.52
N LEU A 13 22.45 32.46 16.72
CA LEU A 13 21.65 31.25 16.46
C LEU A 13 21.62 31.01 14.95
N ILE A 14 22.49 30.12 14.48
CA ILE A 14 22.43 29.61 13.11
C ILE A 14 21.22 28.67 13.07
N SER A 15 20.07 29.16 12.59
CA SER A 15 18.94 28.33 12.22
C SER A 15 19.36 27.53 10.97
N LEU A 16 19.79 26.29 11.16
CA LEU A 16 19.92 25.33 10.06
C LEU A 16 18.54 25.18 9.41
N PRO A 17 18.42 25.44 8.09
CA PRO A 17 17.17 25.14 7.41
C PRO A 17 16.90 23.63 7.58
N LEU A 18 15.74 23.30 8.15
CA LEU A 18 15.23 21.93 8.14
C LEU A 18 15.00 21.59 6.67
N LEU A 19 15.96 20.90 6.04
CA LEU A 19 15.78 20.41 4.68
C LEU A 19 14.60 19.45 4.71
N ALA A 20 13.44 19.93 4.27
CA ALA A 20 12.28 19.07 4.07
C ALA A 20 12.72 17.89 3.19
N GLN A 21 12.57 16.69 3.69
CA GLN A 21 12.99 15.48 2.97
C GLN A 21 12.23 15.45 1.64
N LYS A 22 12.99 15.47 0.52
CA LYS A 22 12.39 15.47 -0.82
C LYS A 22 11.59 14.19 -1.01
N ALA A 23 10.32 14.30 -1.47
CA ALA A 23 9.49 13.16 -1.74
C ALA A 23 10.15 12.20 -2.73
N ALA A 24 10.07 10.90 -2.46
CA ALA A 24 10.67 9.83 -3.26
C ALA A 24 9.66 9.18 -4.20
N PHE A 25 8.40 9.08 -3.77
CA PHE A 25 7.34 8.42 -4.52
C PHE A 25 6.13 9.33 -4.68
N LYS A 26 5.44 9.18 -5.81
CA LYS A 26 4.11 9.72 -6.06
C LYS A 26 3.09 8.59 -6.05
N VAL A 27 1.96 8.83 -5.39
CA VAL A 27 0.89 7.85 -5.19
C VAL A 27 -0.42 8.40 -5.75
N VAL A 28 -1.14 7.59 -6.52
CA VAL A 28 -2.49 7.90 -7.00
C VAL A 28 -3.43 6.77 -6.60
N PRO A 29 -4.29 6.97 -5.59
CA PRO A 29 -5.29 5.98 -5.20
C PRO A 29 -6.35 5.84 -6.30
N LEU A 30 -6.51 4.65 -6.86
CA LEU A 30 -7.59 4.31 -7.80
C LEU A 30 -8.83 3.81 -7.05
N GLY A 31 -8.64 3.28 -5.85
CA GLY A 31 -9.66 2.88 -4.93
C GLY A 31 -9.10 2.78 -3.51
N VAL A 32 -9.93 3.10 -2.51
CA VAL A 32 -9.49 3.26 -1.10
C VAL A 32 -10.36 2.51 -0.10
N ARG A 33 -11.33 1.74 -0.60
CA ARG A 33 -12.31 1.01 0.22
C ARG A 33 -12.15 -0.49 0.06
N GLY A 34 -12.59 -1.21 1.07
CA GLY A 34 -12.82 -2.64 0.99
C GLY A 34 -14.30 -2.98 0.82
N GLY A 35 -14.59 -4.17 0.31
CA GLY A 35 -15.93 -4.73 0.27
C GLY A 35 -16.78 -4.26 -0.90
N VAL A 36 -17.93 -3.61 -0.64
CA VAL A 36 -19.08 -3.57 -1.55
C VAL A 36 -19.21 -2.31 -2.44
N ASP A 37 -18.21 -1.46 -2.53
CA ASP A 37 -18.24 -0.27 -3.39
C ASP A 37 -17.36 -0.49 -4.63
N GLU A 38 -17.92 -1.12 -5.67
CA GLU A 38 -17.21 -1.55 -6.88
C GLU A 38 -16.51 -0.39 -7.61
N THR A 39 -16.93 0.85 -7.35
CA THR A 39 -16.32 2.03 -7.96
C THR A 39 -15.09 2.53 -7.21
N ASN A 40 -14.75 1.92 -6.04
CA ASN A 40 -13.72 2.46 -5.15
C ASN A 40 -12.96 1.37 -4.35
N LEU A 41 -12.88 0.15 -4.90
CA LEU A 41 -12.20 -0.99 -4.30
C LEU A 41 -10.68 -0.81 -4.32
N SER A 42 -9.98 -1.45 -3.39
CA SER A 42 -8.56 -1.27 -3.11
C SER A 42 -7.67 -1.37 -4.35
N ALA A 43 -7.03 -0.25 -4.70
CA ALA A 43 -6.04 -0.17 -5.78
C ALA A 43 -5.23 1.13 -5.69
N TYR A 44 -3.90 1.05 -5.75
CA TYR A 44 -3.01 2.20 -5.61
C TYR A 44 -1.94 2.20 -6.69
N LEU A 45 -1.85 3.26 -7.47
CA LEU A 45 -0.69 3.49 -8.36
C LEU A 45 0.44 4.13 -7.55
N ILE A 46 1.65 3.60 -7.72
CA ILE A 46 2.86 4.17 -7.14
C ILE A 46 3.98 4.22 -8.19
N ALA A 47 4.71 5.33 -8.23
CA ALA A 47 5.89 5.50 -9.08
C ALA A 47 6.95 6.35 -8.38
N PRO A 48 8.23 6.23 -8.76
CA PRO A 48 9.25 7.21 -8.38
C PRO A 48 8.86 8.62 -8.86
N MET A 49 9.23 9.66 -8.11
CA MET A 49 8.87 11.06 -8.43
C MET A 49 9.24 11.50 -9.84
N GLN A 50 10.34 10.95 -10.39
CA GLN A 50 10.94 11.40 -11.65
C GLN A 50 10.42 10.67 -12.88
N THR A 51 9.55 9.63 -12.72
CA THR A 51 9.04 8.81 -13.84
C THR A 51 7.52 8.72 -13.80
N ASP A 52 6.92 8.30 -14.90
CA ASP A 52 5.51 7.89 -14.96
C ASP A 52 5.38 6.35 -15.10
N ASP A 53 6.39 5.62 -14.64
CA ASP A 53 6.40 4.16 -14.61
C ASP A 53 5.73 3.67 -13.33
N TYR A 54 4.40 3.68 -13.34
CA TYR A 54 3.60 3.26 -12.20
C TYR A 54 3.49 1.73 -12.11
N ILE A 55 3.50 1.22 -10.89
CA ILE A 55 2.97 -0.12 -10.57
C ILE A 55 1.63 0.05 -9.87
N CYS A 56 0.76 -0.95 -9.99
CA CYS A 56 -0.52 -0.98 -9.31
C CYS A 56 -0.47 -1.99 -8.16
N LEU A 57 -0.65 -1.52 -6.94
CA LEU A 57 -0.73 -2.33 -5.72
C LEU A 57 -2.22 -2.63 -5.48
N ASP A 58 -2.59 -3.89 -5.62
CA ASP A 58 -3.94 -4.38 -5.84
C ASP A 58 -4.65 -3.74 -7.03
N ALA A 59 -5.77 -4.29 -7.43
CA ALA A 59 -6.46 -3.93 -8.65
C ALA A 59 -7.98 -4.11 -8.55
N GLY A 60 -8.57 -3.75 -7.41
CA GLY A 60 -10.01 -3.85 -7.19
C GLY A 60 -10.80 -2.90 -8.09
N THR A 61 -10.41 -1.63 -8.16
CA THR A 61 -10.98 -0.64 -9.09
C THR A 61 -9.87 -0.03 -9.94
N ILE A 62 -9.95 -0.16 -11.26
CA ILE A 62 -8.95 0.39 -12.19
C ILE A 62 -9.54 1.56 -12.98
N ASN A 63 -10.42 1.29 -13.96
CA ASN A 63 -10.87 2.31 -14.91
C ASN A 63 -11.55 3.52 -14.22
N ALA A 64 -12.52 3.27 -13.35
CA ALA A 64 -13.22 4.35 -12.64
C ALA A 64 -12.27 5.21 -11.79
N GLY A 65 -11.25 4.58 -11.17
CA GLY A 65 -10.23 5.29 -10.42
C GLY A 65 -9.32 6.15 -11.31
N ILE A 66 -8.92 5.64 -12.46
CA ILE A 66 -8.12 6.40 -13.45
C ILE A 66 -8.94 7.58 -14.00
N GLU A 67 -10.20 7.36 -14.39
CA GLU A 67 -11.10 8.44 -14.87
C GLU A 67 -11.24 9.54 -13.80
N LYS A 68 -11.38 9.15 -12.54
CA LYS A 68 -11.42 10.11 -11.43
C LYS A 68 -10.12 10.90 -11.30
N ALA A 69 -8.97 10.25 -11.47
CA ALA A 69 -7.66 10.91 -11.43
C ALA A 69 -7.45 11.88 -12.60
N VAL A 70 -7.91 11.51 -13.80
CA VAL A 70 -7.91 12.41 -14.97
C VAL A 70 -8.84 13.59 -14.72
N ALA A 71 -10.05 13.38 -14.22
CA ALA A 71 -10.97 14.46 -13.86
C ALA A 71 -10.42 15.42 -12.80
N ASN A 72 -9.56 14.93 -11.90
CA ASN A 72 -8.84 15.73 -10.92
C ASN A 72 -7.52 16.33 -11.44
N ASN A 73 -7.23 16.27 -12.74
CA ASN A 73 -6.00 16.76 -13.38
C ASN A 73 -4.71 16.14 -12.83
N VAL A 74 -4.77 14.91 -12.28
CA VAL A 74 -3.58 14.15 -11.87
C VAL A 74 -2.81 13.63 -13.09
N PHE A 75 -3.56 13.22 -14.13
CA PHE A 75 -3.03 12.85 -15.44
C PHE A 75 -3.53 13.82 -16.50
N THR A 76 -2.65 14.18 -17.44
CA THR A 76 -2.95 15.07 -18.59
C THR A 76 -3.28 14.28 -19.86
N VAL A 77 -3.28 12.95 -19.78
CA VAL A 77 -3.57 12.02 -20.86
C VAL A 77 -4.89 11.29 -20.60
N SER A 78 -5.41 10.58 -21.60
CA SER A 78 -6.66 9.82 -21.45
C SER A 78 -6.53 8.65 -20.45
N ALA A 79 -7.65 8.24 -19.86
CA ALA A 79 -7.67 7.07 -18.96
C ALA A 79 -7.15 5.80 -19.65
N ASN A 80 -7.48 5.59 -20.91
CA ASN A 80 -6.97 4.47 -21.69
C ASN A 80 -5.43 4.52 -21.87
N GLU A 81 -4.88 5.72 -22.01
CA GLU A 81 -3.44 5.88 -22.10
C GLU A 81 -2.74 5.61 -20.77
N VAL A 82 -3.30 6.06 -19.65
CA VAL A 82 -2.80 5.72 -18.31
C VAL A 82 -2.81 4.20 -18.10
N LEU A 83 -3.96 3.54 -18.36
CA LEU A 83 -4.10 2.10 -18.23
C LEU A 83 -3.02 1.37 -19.05
N ARG A 84 -2.82 1.73 -20.30
CA ARG A 84 -2.00 0.95 -21.24
C ARG A 84 -0.51 1.28 -21.21
N LYS A 85 -0.15 2.53 -20.89
CA LYS A 85 1.25 2.99 -21.00
C LYS A 85 1.89 3.30 -19.65
N TYR A 86 1.12 3.82 -18.67
CA TYR A 86 1.68 4.26 -17.41
C TYR A 86 1.75 3.12 -16.38
N ILE A 87 0.76 2.21 -16.34
CA ILE A 87 0.80 1.04 -15.48
C ILE A 87 1.74 -0.01 -16.08
N LYS A 88 2.84 -0.31 -15.40
CA LYS A 88 3.87 -1.26 -15.86
C LYS A 88 3.63 -2.69 -15.37
N GLY A 89 2.91 -2.86 -14.28
CA GLY A 89 2.57 -4.16 -13.72
C GLY A 89 1.58 -4.06 -12.57
N TYR A 90 1.00 -5.20 -12.23
CA TYR A 90 0.05 -5.34 -11.11
C TYR A 90 0.66 -6.22 -10.03
N PHE A 91 0.47 -5.85 -8.79
CA PHE A 91 0.91 -6.59 -7.61
C PHE A 91 -0.33 -6.97 -6.81
N ILE A 92 -0.69 -8.23 -6.80
CA ILE A 92 -1.91 -8.71 -6.17
C ILE A 92 -1.58 -9.34 -4.82
N SER A 93 -2.07 -8.72 -3.75
CA SER A 93 -1.83 -9.16 -2.38
C SER A 93 -2.51 -10.48 -2.08
N HIS A 94 -3.75 -10.64 -2.51
CA HIS A 94 -4.56 -11.86 -2.41
C HIS A 94 -5.72 -11.84 -3.42
N ALA A 95 -6.38 -12.98 -3.60
CA ALA A 95 -7.32 -13.19 -4.70
C ALA A 95 -8.79 -12.86 -4.36
N HIS A 96 -9.08 -12.05 -3.33
CA HIS A 96 -10.43 -11.58 -3.10
C HIS A 96 -10.87 -10.59 -4.18
N LEU A 97 -12.17 -10.58 -4.50
CA LEU A 97 -12.70 -9.80 -5.63
C LEU A 97 -12.47 -8.29 -5.48
N ASP A 98 -12.51 -7.76 -4.28
CA ASP A 98 -12.26 -6.34 -4.02
C ASP A 98 -10.78 -5.93 -4.15
N HIS A 99 -9.90 -6.90 -4.49
CA HIS A 99 -8.49 -6.68 -4.82
C HIS A 99 -8.12 -7.04 -6.27
N VAL A 100 -8.98 -7.77 -7.00
CA VAL A 100 -8.64 -8.28 -8.36
C VAL A 100 -9.67 -7.94 -9.43
N SER A 101 -10.92 -7.57 -9.09
CA SER A 101 -12.00 -7.41 -10.06
C SER A 101 -11.68 -6.42 -11.18
N GLY A 102 -11.02 -5.31 -10.87
CA GLY A 102 -10.60 -4.33 -11.86
C GLY A 102 -9.57 -4.90 -12.85
N LEU A 103 -8.59 -5.70 -12.40
CA LEU A 103 -7.65 -6.38 -13.28
C LEU A 103 -8.40 -7.30 -14.26
N ILE A 104 -9.34 -8.11 -13.76
CA ILE A 104 -10.08 -9.08 -14.55
C ILE A 104 -10.92 -8.35 -15.62
N ILE A 105 -11.73 -7.38 -15.19
CA ILE A 105 -12.67 -6.68 -16.08
C ILE A 105 -11.95 -5.83 -17.13
N ASN A 106 -10.81 -5.21 -16.80
CA ASN A 106 -10.08 -4.36 -17.73
C ASN A 106 -9.08 -5.12 -18.63
N ALA A 107 -8.84 -6.41 -18.39
CA ALA A 107 -7.91 -7.22 -19.19
C ALA A 107 -8.12 -7.12 -20.70
N PRO A 108 -9.36 -7.12 -21.26
CA PRO A 108 -9.57 -6.97 -22.70
C PRO A 108 -9.01 -5.66 -23.29
N ALA A 109 -9.13 -4.55 -22.56
CA ALA A 109 -8.72 -3.20 -23.01
C ALA A 109 -7.26 -2.87 -22.68
N ASP A 110 -6.63 -3.62 -21.79
CA ASP A 110 -5.28 -3.37 -21.32
C ASP A 110 -4.19 -3.74 -22.36
N SER A 111 -2.94 -3.37 -22.06
CA SER A 111 -1.74 -3.77 -22.82
C SER A 111 -1.02 -4.93 -22.11
N SER A 112 -0.06 -5.55 -22.81
CA SER A 112 0.78 -6.59 -22.22
C SER A 112 1.63 -6.05 -21.09
N LYS A 113 1.63 -6.75 -19.94
CA LYS A 113 2.42 -6.43 -18.74
C LYS A 113 2.50 -7.62 -17.78
N THR A 114 3.30 -7.50 -16.75
CA THR A 114 3.47 -8.55 -15.75
C THR A 114 2.45 -8.37 -14.62
N VAL A 115 1.87 -9.48 -14.17
CA VAL A 115 1.07 -9.60 -12.95
C VAL A 115 1.91 -10.38 -11.95
N TYR A 116 2.16 -9.79 -10.80
CA TYR A 116 2.98 -10.33 -9.72
C TYR A 116 2.10 -10.72 -8.55
N ALA A 117 2.29 -11.91 -8.02
CA ALA A 117 1.63 -12.37 -6.81
C ALA A 117 2.45 -13.47 -6.12
N ALA A 118 2.18 -13.71 -4.83
CA ALA A 118 2.68 -14.92 -4.16
C ALA A 118 2.04 -16.17 -4.79
N LYS A 119 2.74 -17.30 -4.71
CA LYS A 119 2.36 -18.55 -5.41
C LYS A 119 0.91 -18.97 -5.23
N LYS A 120 0.40 -18.96 -3.99
CA LYS A 120 -0.98 -19.38 -3.72
C LYS A 120 -2.00 -18.42 -4.35
N CYS A 121 -1.75 -17.12 -4.29
CA CYS A 121 -2.59 -16.10 -4.91
C CYS A 121 -2.59 -16.26 -6.45
N MET A 122 -1.42 -16.44 -7.07
CA MET A 122 -1.30 -16.66 -8.51
C MET A 122 -2.12 -17.88 -8.96
N GLN A 123 -1.95 -19.03 -8.27
CA GLN A 123 -2.72 -20.24 -8.56
C GLN A 123 -4.25 -20.04 -8.45
N MET A 124 -4.71 -19.23 -7.48
CA MET A 124 -6.12 -18.88 -7.35
C MET A 124 -6.61 -18.06 -8.55
N MET A 125 -5.83 -17.06 -8.99
CA MET A 125 -6.17 -16.26 -10.16
C MET A 125 -6.25 -17.09 -11.45
N GLU A 126 -5.28 -17.99 -11.67
CA GLU A 126 -5.25 -18.90 -12.82
C GLU A 126 -6.43 -19.86 -12.82
N ASN A 127 -6.73 -20.49 -11.68
CA ASN A 127 -7.73 -21.54 -11.61
C ASN A 127 -9.17 -21.02 -11.56
N HIS A 128 -9.39 -19.82 -11.03
CA HIS A 128 -10.74 -19.34 -10.74
C HIS A 128 -11.16 -18.12 -11.57
N TYR A 129 -10.21 -17.34 -12.09
CA TYR A 129 -10.55 -16.12 -12.84
C TYR A 129 -10.09 -16.20 -14.30
N PHE A 130 -8.80 -16.45 -14.56
CA PHE A 130 -8.24 -16.51 -15.90
C PHE A 130 -8.16 -17.95 -16.42
N ASN A 131 -9.29 -18.69 -16.40
CA ASN A 131 -9.32 -20.12 -16.65
C ASN A 131 -9.99 -20.53 -17.99
N GLY A 132 -10.48 -19.56 -18.74
CA GLY A 132 -11.18 -19.81 -20.00
C GLY A 132 -12.66 -20.23 -19.84
N GLU A 133 -13.15 -20.41 -18.60
CA GLU A 133 -14.53 -20.75 -18.28
C GLU A 133 -15.28 -19.59 -17.63
N THR A 134 -14.76 -19.05 -16.52
CA THR A 134 -15.33 -17.86 -15.84
C THR A 134 -14.97 -16.57 -16.56
N TRP A 135 -13.74 -16.47 -17.04
CA TRP A 135 -13.24 -15.38 -17.87
C TRP A 135 -12.16 -15.90 -18.83
N ALA A 136 -11.97 -15.21 -19.98
CA ALA A 136 -10.91 -15.56 -20.92
C ALA A 136 -9.54 -15.54 -20.22
N ASN A 137 -8.70 -16.54 -20.52
CA ASN A 137 -7.36 -16.59 -19.95
C ASN A 137 -6.44 -15.58 -20.65
N PHE A 138 -6.28 -14.40 -20.06
CA PHE A 138 -5.37 -13.35 -20.53
C PHE A 138 -3.92 -13.60 -20.12
N GLY A 139 -3.64 -14.58 -19.28
CA GLY A 139 -2.31 -14.99 -18.85
C GLY A 139 -1.54 -15.82 -19.87
N ASP A 140 -0.30 -16.11 -19.53
CA ASP A 140 0.59 -17.03 -20.28
C ASP A 140 0.73 -18.39 -19.58
N GLU A 141 0.04 -18.58 -18.46
CA GLU A 141 -0.05 -19.83 -17.71
C GLU A 141 -1.52 -20.13 -17.34
N GLY A 142 -1.76 -21.27 -16.69
CA GLY A 142 -3.09 -21.70 -16.26
C GLY A 142 -3.90 -22.43 -17.33
N PRO A 143 -5.14 -22.85 -17.00
CA PRO A 143 -5.99 -23.66 -17.88
C PRO A 143 -6.62 -22.86 -19.02
N GLY A 144 -7.12 -23.58 -20.04
CA GLY A 144 -7.78 -23.02 -21.21
C GLY A 144 -6.84 -22.41 -22.24
N TYR A 145 -7.42 -21.67 -23.20
CA TYR A 145 -6.65 -20.98 -24.25
C TYR A 145 -6.00 -19.73 -23.67
N GLN A 146 -4.68 -19.68 -23.68
CA GLN A 146 -3.87 -18.59 -23.17
C GLN A 146 -3.71 -17.48 -24.23
N ILE A 147 -4.27 -16.29 -23.97
CA ILE A 147 -4.13 -15.11 -24.82
C ILE A 147 -2.73 -14.51 -24.72
N LYS A 148 -2.00 -14.77 -23.62
CA LYS A 148 -0.62 -14.32 -23.34
C LYS A 148 -0.44 -12.81 -23.38
N LYS A 149 -1.45 -12.09 -22.94
CA LYS A 149 -1.38 -10.65 -22.73
C LYS A 149 -0.65 -10.32 -21.44
N TYR A 150 -0.96 -11.05 -20.37
CA TYR A 150 -0.29 -10.94 -19.08
C TYR A 150 0.76 -12.03 -18.90
N HIS A 151 1.95 -11.62 -18.45
CA HIS A 151 2.94 -12.54 -17.93
C HIS A 151 2.70 -12.73 -16.43
N PHE A 152 2.40 -13.95 -16.02
CA PHE A 152 2.18 -14.30 -14.62
C PHE A 152 3.51 -14.64 -13.96
N GLN A 153 3.94 -13.78 -13.03
CA GLN A 153 5.21 -13.96 -12.32
C GLN A 153 4.96 -14.21 -10.83
N THR A 154 5.19 -15.44 -10.41
CA THR A 154 5.19 -15.79 -8.98
C THR A 154 6.37 -15.14 -8.27
N LEU A 155 6.07 -14.43 -7.18
CA LEU A 155 7.08 -13.83 -6.32
C LEU A 155 7.49 -14.82 -5.22
N PRO A 156 8.79 -15.06 -5.03
CA PRO A 156 9.29 -15.74 -3.83
C PRO A 156 9.10 -14.88 -2.60
N LEU A 157 8.91 -15.52 -1.44
CA LEU A 157 8.83 -14.79 -0.17
C LEU A 157 10.23 -14.37 0.28
N GLU A 158 10.34 -13.17 0.80
CA GLU A 158 11.55 -12.59 1.42
C GLU A 158 12.77 -12.46 0.50
N GLU A 159 12.60 -12.64 -0.80
CA GLU A 159 13.63 -12.38 -1.80
C GLU A 159 13.34 -11.10 -2.58
N GLU A 160 14.39 -10.39 -2.99
CA GLU A 160 14.25 -9.17 -3.78
C GLU A 160 14.17 -9.47 -5.27
N VAL A 161 13.13 -8.98 -5.92
CA VAL A 161 12.85 -9.18 -7.35
C VAL A 161 12.78 -7.84 -8.07
N LYS A 162 13.41 -7.74 -9.25
CA LYS A 162 13.29 -6.54 -10.12
C LYS A 162 11.90 -6.46 -10.74
N ILE A 163 11.34 -5.27 -10.75
CA ILE A 163 10.05 -4.99 -11.40
C ILE A 163 10.28 -4.59 -12.83
N SER A 164 9.72 -5.36 -13.75
CA SER A 164 9.88 -5.15 -15.21
C SER A 164 9.46 -3.74 -15.62
N ASN A 165 10.24 -3.13 -16.52
CA ASN A 165 10.00 -1.78 -17.06
C ASN A 165 9.96 -0.65 -16.04
N THR A 166 10.62 -0.83 -14.89
CA THR A 166 10.77 0.20 -13.85
C THR A 166 12.19 0.19 -13.29
N SER A 167 12.53 1.20 -12.47
CA SER A 167 13.75 1.22 -11.64
C SER A 167 13.57 0.58 -10.28
N MET A 168 12.38 0.04 -10.00
CA MET A 168 12.00 -0.47 -8.68
C MET A 168 12.29 -1.96 -8.53
N THR A 169 12.42 -2.37 -7.27
CA THR A 169 12.44 -3.78 -6.84
C THR A 169 11.34 -4.03 -5.82
N VAL A 170 11.00 -5.29 -5.61
CA VAL A 170 10.02 -5.71 -4.61
C VAL A 170 10.56 -6.85 -3.76
N LYS A 171 10.28 -6.79 -2.46
CA LYS A 171 10.42 -7.92 -1.54
C LYS A 171 9.06 -8.21 -0.91
N THR A 172 8.66 -9.49 -0.84
CA THR A 172 7.33 -9.90 -0.36
C THR A 172 7.41 -10.54 1.00
N PHE A 173 6.36 -10.35 1.80
CA PHE A 173 6.20 -10.98 3.11
C PHE A 173 4.80 -11.58 3.23
N PRO A 174 4.65 -12.75 3.91
CA PRO A 174 3.33 -13.31 4.15
C PRO A 174 2.54 -12.46 5.15
N LEU A 175 1.22 -12.51 5.04
CA LEU A 175 0.27 -11.92 5.98
C LEU A 175 -0.86 -12.92 6.24
N SER A 176 -1.31 -12.98 7.48
CA SER A 176 -2.51 -13.74 7.88
C SER A 176 -3.77 -12.89 7.67
N HIS A 177 -4.78 -13.46 7.02
CA HIS A 177 -6.04 -12.77 6.68
C HIS A 177 -7.24 -13.70 6.85
N GLY A 178 -7.60 -14.01 8.11
CA GLY A 178 -8.73 -14.90 8.43
C GLY A 178 -8.52 -16.33 7.93
N ASN A 179 -7.94 -17.21 8.76
CA ASN A 179 -7.64 -18.59 8.38
C ASN A 179 -8.84 -19.28 7.65
N PRO A 180 -8.66 -19.91 6.47
CA PRO A 180 -7.37 -20.33 5.88
C PRO A 180 -6.79 -19.35 4.83
N TYR A 181 -7.25 -18.12 4.75
CA TYR A 181 -6.80 -17.16 3.75
C TYR A 181 -5.43 -16.56 4.13
N MET A 182 -4.70 -16.20 3.12
CA MET A 182 -3.39 -15.54 3.22
C MET A 182 -3.38 -14.33 2.31
N SER A 183 -2.66 -13.31 2.73
CA SER A 183 -2.39 -12.11 1.95
C SER A 183 -0.88 -11.88 1.86
N THR A 184 -0.45 -10.84 1.19
CA THR A 184 0.96 -10.54 0.94
C THR A 184 1.22 -9.06 1.17
N ALA A 185 2.30 -8.75 1.89
CA ALA A 185 2.86 -7.40 1.93
C ALA A 185 3.95 -7.25 0.87
N PHE A 186 4.01 -6.05 0.26
CA PHE A 186 5.00 -5.66 -0.74
C PHE A 186 5.86 -4.52 -0.20
N LEU A 187 7.14 -4.77 0.00
CA LEU A 187 8.15 -3.75 0.27
C LEU A 187 8.76 -3.34 -1.07
N ILE A 188 8.42 -2.15 -1.55
CA ILE A 188 8.86 -1.61 -2.83
C ILE A 188 10.03 -0.68 -2.60
N HIS A 189 11.16 -0.95 -3.25
CA HIS A 189 12.34 -0.11 -3.22
C HIS A 189 12.54 0.68 -4.52
N ASN A 190 13.09 1.87 -4.40
CA ASN A 190 13.67 2.67 -5.48
C ASN A 190 14.94 3.37 -4.97
N GLY A 191 16.10 2.81 -5.27
CA GLY A 191 17.37 3.19 -4.63
C GLY A 191 17.27 3.01 -3.11
N ASP A 192 17.68 4.02 -2.35
CA ASP A 192 17.66 4.00 -0.89
C ASP A 192 16.26 4.27 -0.29
N ASN A 193 15.25 4.47 -1.10
CA ASN A 193 13.91 4.77 -0.61
C ASN A 193 13.00 3.56 -0.76
N ALA A 194 12.15 3.34 0.22
CA ALA A 194 11.17 2.25 0.23
C ALA A 194 9.79 2.73 0.66
N VAL A 195 8.77 1.99 0.25
CA VAL A 195 7.40 2.04 0.78
C VAL A 195 6.93 0.63 1.05
N LEU A 196 6.12 0.46 2.08
CA LEU A 196 5.52 -0.81 2.43
C LEU A 196 4.02 -0.75 2.17
N TYR A 197 3.51 -1.68 1.37
CA TYR A 197 2.08 -1.89 1.16
C TYR A 197 1.69 -3.23 1.77
N LEU A 198 0.74 -3.21 2.69
CA LEU A 198 0.10 -4.41 3.19
C LEU A 198 -1.21 -4.62 2.45
N GLY A 199 -1.44 -5.85 1.97
CA GLY A 199 -2.77 -6.31 1.66
C GLY A 199 -3.61 -6.42 2.93
N ASP A 200 -4.76 -7.06 2.84
CA ASP A 200 -5.60 -7.28 4.02
C ASP A 200 -4.89 -8.15 5.05
N THR A 201 -5.05 -7.81 6.32
CA THR A 201 -4.40 -8.52 7.42
C THR A 201 -5.16 -8.36 8.73
N GLY A 202 -5.26 -9.44 9.51
CA GLY A 202 -5.68 -9.39 10.90
C GLY A 202 -4.48 -9.18 11.85
N PRO A 203 -4.73 -8.81 13.12
CA PRO A 203 -3.68 -8.71 14.13
C PRO A 203 -3.15 -10.11 14.52
N ASP A 204 -1.84 -10.25 14.69
CA ASP A 204 -1.20 -11.54 15.02
C ASP A 204 -1.85 -12.25 16.21
N GLU A 205 -2.26 -11.51 17.23
CA GLU A 205 -2.92 -12.03 18.44
C GLU A 205 -4.21 -12.80 18.11
N ILE A 206 -4.99 -12.32 17.16
CA ILE A 206 -6.28 -12.92 16.76
C ILE A 206 -6.07 -13.97 15.69
N GLU A 207 -5.21 -13.70 14.71
CA GLU A 207 -4.87 -14.65 13.64
C GLU A 207 -4.05 -15.84 14.15
N LYS A 208 -3.44 -15.72 15.33
CA LYS A 208 -2.51 -16.70 15.94
C LYS A 208 -1.32 -16.96 15.03
N SER A 209 -0.75 -15.89 14.55
CA SER A 209 0.43 -15.86 13.67
C SER A 209 1.49 -14.92 14.21
N ASP A 210 2.67 -14.94 13.59
CA ASP A 210 3.78 -14.02 13.82
C ASP A 210 4.11 -13.20 12.56
N ASP A 211 3.20 -13.18 11.58
CA ASP A 211 3.47 -12.59 10.26
C ASP A 211 3.72 -11.09 10.33
N LEU A 212 2.85 -10.33 11.04
CA LEU A 212 3.07 -8.90 11.24
C LEU A 212 4.31 -8.63 12.09
N SER A 213 4.53 -9.38 13.16
CA SER A 213 5.72 -9.23 14.01
C SER A 213 7.01 -9.45 13.23
N SER A 214 7.06 -10.49 12.38
CA SER A 214 8.20 -10.77 11.49
C SER A 214 8.41 -9.66 10.47
N LEU A 215 7.34 -9.16 9.86
CA LEU A 215 7.37 -8.02 8.95
C LEU A 215 7.90 -6.76 9.65
N TRP A 216 7.43 -6.45 10.86
CA TRP A 216 7.88 -5.29 11.63
C TRP A 216 9.37 -5.38 11.96
N GLN A 217 9.86 -6.55 12.34
CA GLN A 217 11.28 -6.78 12.58
C GLN A 217 12.12 -6.55 11.31
N ALA A 218 11.63 -7.00 10.17
CA ALA A 218 12.33 -6.85 8.88
C ALA A 218 12.41 -5.39 8.39
N VAL A 219 11.36 -4.56 8.64
CA VAL A 219 11.33 -3.18 8.12
C VAL A 219 11.79 -2.13 9.14
N ALA A 220 11.90 -2.46 10.41
CA ALA A 220 12.34 -1.54 11.47
C ALA A 220 13.72 -0.86 11.18
N PRO A 221 14.73 -1.54 10.61
CA PRO A 221 15.99 -0.90 10.22
C PRO A 221 15.77 0.23 9.21
N LEU A 222 14.87 0.06 8.23
CA LEU A 222 14.59 1.06 7.20
C LEU A 222 13.94 2.34 7.78
N ILE A 223 13.20 2.23 8.90
CA ILE A 223 12.67 3.39 9.63
C ILE A 223 13.81 4.14 10.31
N LYS A 224 14.70 3.42 11.00
CA LYS A 224 15.89 4.01 11.67
C LYS A 224 16.77 4.78 10.69
N GLU A 225 16.95 4.24 9.49
CA GLU A 225 17.76 4.81 8.42
C GLU A 225 17.00 5.85 7.58
N LYS A 226 15.72 6.12 7.90
CA LYS A 226 14.83 7.04 7.17
C LYS A 226 14.63 6.67 5.68
N GLN A 227 14.82 5.41 5.35
CA GLN A 227 14.62 4.86 4.01
C GLN A 227 13.15 4.56 3.74
N LEU A 228 12.41 4.00 4.73
CA LEU A 228 10.97 3.77 4.60
C LEU A 228 10.21 5.10 4.65
N LYS A 229 9.44 5.40 3.60
CA LYS A 229 8.73 6.68 3.44
C LYS A 229 7.29 6.66 3.90
N GLY A 230 6.71 5.47 4.01
CA GLY A 230 5.35 5.28 4.50
C GLY A 230 4.91 3.82 4.46
N ILE A 231 3.90 3.52 5.26
CA ILE A 231 3.27 2.20 5.34
C ILE A 231 1.80 2.35 4.96
N PHE A 232 1.35 1.59 3.96
CA PHE A 232 -0.05 1.41 3.62
C PHE A 232 -0.58 0.23 4.42
N ILE A 233 -1.57 0.45 5.26
CA ILE A 233 -2.15 -0.58 6.11
C ILE A 233 -3.65 -0.37 6.25
N GLU A 234 -4.38 -1.46 6.24
CA GLU A 234 -5.82 -1.44 6.33
C GLU A 234 -6.35 -1.07 7.71
N VAL A 235 -7.52 -0.45 7.76
CA VAL A 235 -8.40 -0.40 8.93
C VAL A 235 -9.84 -0.54 8.46
N SER A 236 -10.34 -1.75 8.47
CA SER A 236 -11.63 -2.09 7.86
C SER A 236 -12.82 -1.77 8.75
N PHE A 237 -12.68 -1.88 10.07
CA PHE A 237 -13.77 -1.75 11.01
C PHE A 237 -13.49 -0.74 12.12
N PRO A 238 -14.53 -0.08 12.69
CA PRO A 238 -14.39 0.71 13.90
C PRO A 238 -14.16 -0.19 15.14
N ASN A 239 -13.69 0.39 16.25
CA ASN A 239 -13.33 -0.33 17.47
C ASN A 239 -14.46 -1.14 18.12
N GLU A 240 -15.72 -0.87 17.76
CA GLU A 240 -16.88 -1.63 18.25
C GLU A 240 -17.10 -2.96 17.53
N GLN A 241 -16.34 -3.22 16.47
CA GLN A 241 -16.36 -4.54 15.83
C GLN A 241 -15.76 -5.56 16.81
N PRO A 242 -16.48 -6.64 17.16
CA PRO A 242 -15.95 -7.64 18.07
C PRO A 242 -14.85 -8.47 17.42
N ASP A 243 -13.87 -8.90 18.21
CA ASP A 243 -12.69 -9.62 17.72
C ASP A 243 -13.02 -10.90 16.95
N ASN A 244 -14.07 -11.61 17.36
CA ASN A 244 -14.53 -12.84 16.66
C ASN A 244 -15.27 -12.57 15.33
N ALA A 245 -15.41 -11.30 14.94
CA ALA A 245 -16.08 -10.89 13.70
C ALA A 245 -15.21 -9.89 12.90
N LEU A 246 -13.89 -9.95 13.06
CA LEU A 246 -12.94 -9.13 12.29
C LEU A 246 -12.68 -9.70 10.89
N TYR A 247 -12.86 -11.01 10.70
CA TYR A 247 -12.67 -11.67 9.40
C TYR A 247 -11.29 -11.39 8.79
N GLY A 248 -10.23 -11.37 9.63
CA GLY A 248 -8.88 -11.11 9.19
C GLY A 248 -8.55 -9.64 8.90
N HIS A 249 -9.19 -8.71 9.61
CA HIS A 249 -9.00 -7.27 9.45
C HIS A 249 -8.69 -6.56 10.76
N LEU A 250 -8.30 -5.27 10.64
CA LEU A 250 -7.93 -4.40 11.74
C LEU A 250 -9.04 -3.41 12.12
N THR A 251 -9.03 -3.04 13.41
CA THR A 251 -9.67 -1.83 13.94
C THR A 251 -8.60 -0.78 14.28
N PRO A 252 -8.97 0.48 14.60
CA PRO A 252 -8.01 1.48 15.08
C PRO A 252 -7.17 1.02 16.26
N ASN A 253 -7.76 0.33 17.25
CA ASN A 253 -7.04 -0.19 18.41
C ASN A 253 -6.01 -1.26 18.03
N HIS A 254 -6.37 -2.17 17.13
CA HIS A 254 -5.46 -3.20 16.65
C HIS A 254 -4.30 -2.57 15.86
N LEU A 255 -4.59 -1.61 14.97
CA LEU A 255 -3.53 -0.89 14.27
C LEU A 255 -2.55 -0.24 15.25
N MET A 256 -3.02 0.48 16.27
CA MET A 256 -2.14 1.15 17.21
C MET A 256 -1.32 0.17 18.05
N LYS A 257 -1.86 -1.01 18.39
CA LYS A 257 -1.09 -2.09 19.04
C LYS A 257 0.02 -2.61 18.11
N GLU A 258 -0.29 -2.88 16.85
CA GLU A 258 0.70 -3.37 15.89
C GLU A 258 1.79 -2.34 15.61
N LEU A 259 1.44 -1.05 15.45
CA LEU A 259 2.43 0.02 15.32
C LEU A 259 3.27 0.19 16.59
N GLY A 260 2.72 -0.09 17.77
CA GLY A 260 3.48 -0.14 19.02
C GLY A 260 4.58 -1.21 19.00
N LYS A 261 4.27 -2.42 18.49
CA LYS A 261 5.28 -3.47 18.28
C LYS A 261 6.36 -3.04 17.27
N LEU A 262 5.94 -2.37 16.17
CA LEU A 262 6.90 -1.82 15.21
C LEU A 262 7.84 -0.78 15.87
N GLU A 263 7.31 0.10 16.74
CA GLU A 263 8.12 1.06 17.48
C GLU A 263 9.11 0.38 18.43
N GLU A 264 8.73 -0.72 19.08
CA GLU A 264 9.65 -1.51 19.91
C GLU A 264 10.88 -1.98 19.12
N PHE A 265 10.69 -2.47 17.89
CA PHE A 265 11.79 -2.86 17.01
C PHE A 265 12.57 -1.66 16.44
N ALA A 266 11.87 -0.61 16.03
CA ALA A 266 12.48 0.57 15.42
C ALA A 266 13.11 1.54 16.43
N GLY A 267 12.73 1.42 17.72
CA GLY A 267 13.18 2.29 18.82
C GLY A 267 12.13 3.35 19.19
N LYS A 268 12.06 3.66 20.46
CA LYS A 268 11.08 4.60 21.02
C LYS A 268 11.12 5.96 20.31
N GLY A 269 9.95 6.47 19.92
CA GLY A 269 9.78 7.75 19.21
C GLY A 269 10.13 7.71 17.73
N SER A 270 10.52 6.55 17.18
CA SER A 270 10.87 6.42 15.76
C SER A 270 9.68 6.63 14.82
N LEU A 271 8.46 6.42 15.31
CA LEU A 271 7.24 6.59 14.54
C LEU A 271 6.63 8.00 14.67
N GLN A 272 7.21 8.90 15.45
CA GLN A 272 6.72 10.28 15.54
C GLN A 272 6.76 10.97 14.16
N ASN A 273 5.61 11.45 13.68
CA ASN A 273 5.39 12.02 12.33
C ASN A 273 5.70 11.05 11.17
N PHE A 274 5.80 9.74 11.43
CA PHE A 274 5.95 8.75 10.37
C PHE A 274 4.62 8.54 9.64
N LYS A 275 4.64 8.49 8.30
CA LYS A 275 3.44 8.42 7.46
C LYS A 275 2.80 7.03 7.48
N ILE A 276 1.57 6.94 7.95
CA ILE A 276 0.72 5.75 7.91
C ILE A 276 -0.48 6.03 7.01
N ILE A 277 -0.57 5.32 5.90
CA ILE A 277 -1.62 5.47 4.90
C ILE A 277 -2.73 4.46 5.20
N ILE A 278 -3.89 4.95 5.62
CA ILE A 278 -5.02 4.11 6.04
C ILE A 278 -5.83 3.66 4.84
N THR A 279 -5.71 2.37 4.52
CA THR A 279 -6.34 1.74 3.35
C THR A 279 -7.62 0.97 3.71
N HIS A 280 -8.29 0.38 2.74
CA HIS A 280 -9.33 -0.65 2.81
C HIS A 280 -10.47 -0.37 3.80
N ARG A 281 -10.89 0.90 3.97
CA ARG A 281 -11.94 1.28 4.90
C ARG A 281 -13.30 0.82 4.40
N LYS A 282 -13.97 -0.08 5.13
CA LYS A 282 -15.26 -0.67 4.69
C LYS A 282 -16.47 0.24 4.93
N PRO A 283 -17.38 0.34 3.95
CA PRO A 283 -18.69 0.99 4.15
C PRO A 283 -19.49 0.40 5.31
N PRO A 284 -20.51 1.09 5.83
CA PRO A 284 -21.07 2.36 5.35
C PRO A 284 -20.22 3.60 5.74
N LEU A 285 -20.51 4.74 5.12
CA LEU A 285 -19.75 5.99 5.34
C LEU A 285 -19.63 6.38 6.82
N LYS A 286 -20.65 6.10 7.63
CA LYS A 286 -20.62 6.34 9.09
C LYS A 286 -19.49 5.55 9.79
N ASN A 287 -19.21 4.33 9.34
CA ASN A 287 -18.12 3.52 9.88
C ASN A 287 -16.77 4.08 9.44
N ILE A 288 -16.64 4.49 8.18
CA ILE A 288 -15.42 5.14 7.67
C ILE A 288 -15.12 6.41 8.44
N GLN A 289 -16.13 7.25 8.73
CA GLN A 289 -15.94 8.45 9.53
C GLN A 289 -15.53 8.10 10.97
N LYS A 290 -16.19 7.10 11.56
CA LYS A 290 -15.88 6.63 12.92
C LYS A 290 -14.44 6.11 13.05
N ILE A 291 -13.96 5.33 12.08
CA ILE A 291 -12.56 4.88 12.00
C ILE A 291 -11.61 6.09 12.01
N LYS A 292 -11.89 7.11 11.18
CA LYS A 292 -11.07 8.33 11.12
C LYS A 292 -11.03 9.06 12.47
N ASP A 293 -12.19 9.20 13.12
CA ASP A 293 -12.32 9.91 14.39
C ASP A 293 -11.61 9.16 15.51
N GLN A 294 -11.73 7.83 15.56
CA GLN A 294 -11.04 6.99 16.54
C GLN A 294 -9.53 7.05 16.36
N LEU A 295 -9.02 6.90 15.14
CA LEU A 295 -7.58 7.00 14.84
C LEU A 295 -7.00 8.37 15.18
N LYS A 296 -7.73 9.47 14.92
CA LYS A 296 -7.28 10.82 15.28
C LYS A 296 -7.27 11.06 16.79
N LYS A 297 -8.25 10.49 17.49
CA LYS A 297 -8.37 10.62 18.94
C LYS A 297 -7.34 9.79 19.69
N GLU A 298 -7.03 8.60 19.18
CA GLU A 298 -6.19 7.59 19.83
C GLU A 298 -4.94 7.34 18.99
N ASN A 299 -4.01 8.30 18.97
CA ASN A 299 -2.73 8.23 18.27
C ASN A 299 -1.56 8.48 19.24
N PRO A 300 -1.30 7.55 20.16
CA PRO A 300 -0.27 7.74 21.18
C PRO A 300 1.15 7.79 20.63
N LEU A 301 1.37 7.22 19.43
CA LEU A 301 2.67 7.19 18.75
C LEU A 301 2.96 8.46 17.95
N GLY A 302 1.97 9.34 17.81
CA GLY A 302 2.10 10.58 17.04
C GLY A 302 2.41 10.38 15.57
N VAL A 303 1.93 9.27 14.96
CA VAL A 303 2.10 9.02 13.53
C VAL A 303 1.32 10.01 12.68
N ASP A 304 1.81 10.31 11.48
CA ASP A 304 1.10 11.11 10.48
C ASP A 304 0.11 10.23 9.72
N LEU A 305 -1.18 10.34 10.07
CA LEU A 305 -2.27 9.52 9.52
C LEU A 305 -2.79 10.12 8.21
N ILE A 306 -2.48 9.48 7.10
CA ILE A 306 -2.98 9.85 5.77
C ILE A 306 -4.23 9.03 5.43
N PHE A 307 -5.33 9.72 5.12
CA PHE A 307 -6.59 9.11 4.65
C PHE A 307 -6.74 9.38 3.16
N PRO A 308 -6.27 8.49 2.28
CA PRO A 308 -6.27 8.75 0.85
C PRO A 308 -7.68 8.93 0.29
N GLU A 309 -7.78 9.76 -0.76
CA GLU A 309 -8.98 10.00 -1.54
C GLU A 309 -8.80 9.48 -2.97
N GLN A 310 -9.80 8.78 -3.49
CA GLN A 310 -9.79 8.25 -4.84
C GLN A 310 -9.50 9.34 -5.89
N GLY A 311 -8.53 9.09 -6.75
CA GLY A 311 -8.16 9.99 -7.84
C GLY A 311 -7.42 11.26 -7.41
N ARG A 312 -6.94 11.35 -6.16
CA ARG A 312 -6.11 12.47 -5.68
C ARG A 312 -4.70 12.01 -5.35
N ARG A 313 -3.73 12.58 -6.04
CA ARG A 313 -2.31 12.30 -5.80
C ARG A 313 -1.85 12.85 -4.45
N PHE A 314 -0.97 12.09 -3.80
CA PHE A 314 -0.14 12.55 -2.70
C PHE A 314 1.29 11.99 -2.86
N ASP A 315 2.25 12.55 -2.13
CA ASP A 315 3.67 12.24 -2.28
C ASP A 315 4.26 11.71 -0.94
N LEU A 316 5.17 10.75 -1.07
CA LEU A 316 5.89 10.10 0.05
C LEU A 316 7.40 10.31 -0.05
#